data_38940ed55abfd9a15d44f21d4ddcfd73
#
_entry.id   38940ed55abfd9a15d44f21d4ddcfd73
#
_cell.length_a   1.000
_cell.length_b   1.000
_cell.length_c   1.000
_cell.angle_alpha   90.00
_cell.angle_beta   90.00
_cell.angle_gamma   90.00
#
_symmetry.space_group_name_H-M   'P 1'
#
loop_
_entity.id
_entity.type
_entity.pdbx_description
1 polymer ?
#
loop_
_entity_poly.entity_id
_entity_poly.type
_entity_poly.pdbx_seq_one_letter_code
_entity_poly.pdbx_strand_id
1 'polypeptide(L)'
;MIRRALVPAAAIFLIAASVAPGGRAAEPLVPAVDHHQHIFSAGSAALARGFRPIDGANLIALLDAAGIRRAAVLSSAYLWSNPNLPSVDDEYARVKAENDWTSEQVARFPERLRGLCGLNPLRDYALDEIRRCSADRSLRFGIKLHFGNSDVDLDNLDHVVRLQHVFRAANDNGMAIVVHMRSSITRRRPYGAAQVRTFIDRVLPSAPDIPIQIAHLAGGGTFDDPKVDEALGEFNRAFRSKDPRVAHVWMDVSGIAGYGDWRDKAALIAQRIRGVGLERILYGSDSANDDGLSPQAAWAAFRALPLSEEQFRTITTNVAPYMR
;
A
#
# COMPACT_ATOMS: atom_id res chain seq x y z
N MET A 1 50.52 72.61 -48.38
CA MET A 1 49.72 71.44 -48.82
C MET A 1 49.67 70.43 -47.67
N ILE A 2 48.59 70.40 -46.92
CA ILE A 2 48.48 69.56 -45.76
C ILE A 2 47.45 68.43 -46.14
N ARG A 3 47.97 67.20 -46.23
CA ARG A 3 47.12 66.00 -46.48
C ARG A 3 46.43 65.54 -45.16
N ARG A 4 45.14 65.60 -45.12
CA ARG A 4 44.37 65.04 -44.01
C ARG A 4 44.18 63.52 -44.26
N ALA A 5 44.61 62.73 -43.30
CA ALA A 5 44.38 61.28 -43.29
C ALA A 5 42.95 60.98 -42.73
N LEU A 6 42.19 60.18 -43.47
CA LEU A 6 40.93 59.70 -43.06
C LEU A 6 41.15 58.39 -42.21
N VAL A 7 40.62 58.40 -40.99
CA VAL A 7 40.56 57.20 -40.11
C VAL A 7 39.23 56.47 -40.39
N PRO A 8 39.22 55.15 -40.63
CA PRO A 8 37.97 54.42 -40.80
C PRO A 8 37.32 54.11 -39.47
N ALA A 9 36.05 54.41 -39.34
CA ALA A 9 35.21 54.01 -38.18
C ALA A 9 34.97 52.49 -38.16
N ALA A 10 35.44 51.85 -37.10
CA ALA A 10 35.14 50.44 -36.85
C ALA A 10 33.69 50.28 -36.29
N ALA A 11 32.84 49.62 -37.01
CA ALA A 11 31.51 49.26 -36.55
C ALA A 11 31.60 48.09 -35.55
N ILE A 12 31.24 48.33 -34.30
CA ILE A 12 31.16 47.30 -33.26
C ILE A 12 29.76 46.64 -33.42
N PHE A 13 29.74 45.40 -33.89
CA PHE A 13 28.54 44.56 -33.86
C PHE A 13 28.37 44.00 -32.43
N LEU A 14 27.39 44.50 -31.68
CA LEU A 14 26.91 43.88 -30.44
C LEU A 14 26.10 42.63 -30.81
N ILE A 15 26.68 41.45 -30.58
CA ILE A 15 25.96 40.18 -30.64
C ILE A 15 25.15 40.07 -29.32
N ALA A 16 23.85 40.35 -29.38
CA ALA A 16 22.93 40.06 -28.29
C ALA A 16 22.79 38.54 -28.18
N ALA A 17 23.43 37.91 -27.21
CA ALA A 17 23.21 36.54 -26.84
C ALA A 17 21.80 36.43 -26.22
N SER A 18 20.84 35.87 -26.96
CA SER A 18 19.55 35.53 -26.43
C SER A 18 19.72 34.33 -25.46
N VAL A 19 19.68 34.61 -24.16
CA VAL A 19 19.58 33.59 -23.12
C VAL A 19 18.18 32.98 -23.27
N ALA A 20 18.12 31.76 -23.80
CA ALA A 20 16.87 30.97 -23.77
C ALA A 20 16.42 30.82 -22.31
N PRO A 21 15.11 30.97 -22.00
CA PRO A 21 14.64 30.75 -20.63
C PRO A 21 14.97 29.31 -20.25
N GLY A 22 15.80 29.16 -19.20
CA GLY A 22 16.18 27.86 -18.66
C GLY A 22 14.93 27.05 -18.38
N GLY A 23 14.75 25.94 -19.10
CA GLY A 23 13.67 25.01 -18.86
C GLY A 23 13.74 24.60 -17.39
N ARG A 24 12.67 24.88 -16.63
CA ARG A 24 12.52 24.43 -15.26
C ARG A 24 12.67 22.92 -15.30
N ALA A 25 13.69 22.37 -14.65
CA ALA A 25 13.84 20.93 -14.53
C ALA A 25 12.51 20.37 -14.03
N ALA A 26 11.96 19.36 -14.72
CA ALA A 26 10.71 18.74 -14.29
C ALA A 26 10.91 18.25 -12.85
N GLU A 27 9.98 18.61 -11.98
CA GLU A 27 10.02 18.11 -10.60
C GLU A 27 10.05 16.58 -10.60
N PRO A 28 10.89 15.97 -9.73
CA PRO A 28 10.99 14.53 -9.67
C PRO A 28 9.60 13.92 -9.39
N LEU A 29 9.22 12.93 -10.18
CA LEU A 29 7.97 12.23 -10.01
C LEU A 29 8.02 11.38 -8.73
N VAL A 30 7.18 11.70 -7.76
CA VAL A 30 7.12 11.05 -6.44
C VAL A 30 5.66 10.74 -6.11
N PRO A 31 5.35 9.60 -5.45
CA PRO A 31 3.99 9.29 -5.02
C PRO A 31 3.43 10.33 -4.04
N ALA A 32 2.20 10.77 -4.26
CA ALA A 32 1.51 11.68 -3.35
C ALA A 32 1.26 11.06 -1.97
N VAL A 33 1.07 9.75 -1.95
CA VAL A 33 0.80 8.95 -0.75
C VAL A 33 1.46 7.57 -0.88
N ASP A 34 2.05 7.08 0.20
CA ASP A 34 2.37 5.68 0.41
C ASP A 34 1.17 5.00 1.11
N HIS A 35 0.44 4.16 0.39
CA HIS A 35 -0.79 3.54 0.89
C HIS A 35 -0.55 2.26 1.69
N HIS A 36 0.70 1.85 1.92
CA HIS A 36 1.01 0.61 2.62
C HIS A 36 2.32 0.74 3.40
N GLN A 37 2.18 1.20 4.64
CA GLN A 37 3.29 1.29 5.59
C GLN A 37 2.93 0.63 6.92
N HIS A 38 3.94 0.12 7.59
CA HIS A 38 3.83 -0.42 8.94
C HIS A 38 4.75 0.32 9.90
N ILE A 39 4.33 0.39 11.15
CA ILE A 39 5.18 0.70 12.31
C ILE A 39 5.06 -0.46 13.30
N PHE A 40 6.07 -0.65 14.12
CA PHE A 40 6.17 -1.77 15.04
C PHE A 40 6.58 -1.30 16.42
N SER A 41 5.78 -1.59 17.43
CA SER A 41 6.24 -1.47 18.83
C SER A 41 7.38 -2.48 19.09
N ALA A 42 8.11 -2.31 20.18
CA ALA A 42 9.10 -3.28 20.59
C ALA A 42 8.50 -4.69 20.76
N GLY A 43 7.23 -4.75 21.22
CA GLY A 43 6.53 -6.01 21.40
C GLY A 43 6.20 -6.70 20.09
N SER A 44 5.59 -6.02 19.14
CA SER A 44 5.22 -6.61 17.86
C SER A 44 6.45 -6.92 16.99
N ALA A 45 7.49 -6.09 17.04
CA ALA A 45 8.75 -6.36 16.36
C ALA A 45 9.44 -7.66 16.86
N ALA A 46 9.31 -7.97 18.14
CA ALA A 46 9.86 -9.20 18.72
C ALA A 46 9.14 -10.48 18.26
N LEU A 47 7.89 -10.37 17.76
CA LEU A 47 7.13 -11.53 17.29
C LEU A 47 7.59 -12.06 15.95
N ALA A 48 8.09 -11.21 15.08
CA ALA A 48 8.48 -11.60 13.74
C ALA A 48 9.99 -11.44 13.54
N ARG A 49 10.64 -12.53 13.15
CA ARG A 49 12.09 -12.55 12.93
C ARG A 49 12.47 -11.56 11.83
N GLY A 50 13.44 -10.69 12.11
CA GLY A 50 13.92 -9.67 11.17
C GLY A 50 13.21 -8.32 11.30
N PHE A 51 12.15 -8.21 12.11
CA PHE A 51 11.52 -6.93 12.36
C PHE A 51 12.27 -6.13 13.42
N ARG A 52 12.25 -4.83 13.28
CA ARG A 52 12.81 -3.88 14.26
C ARG A 52 11.70 -2.93 14.72
N PRO A 53 11.79 -2.45 15.97
CA PRO A 53 10.92 -1.35 16.40
C PRO A 53 11.11 -0.15 15.47
N ILE A 54 10.00 0.41 14.99
CA ILE A 54 9.97 1.60 14.17
C ILE A 54 8.76 2.43 14.57
N ASP A 55 9.00 3.64 15.04
CA ASP A 55 7.94 4.56 15.48
C ASP A 55 7.49 5.53 14.37
N GLY A 56 6.51 6.38 14.68
CA GLY A 56 6.00 7.36 13.75
C GLY A 56 7.05 8.38 13.31
N ALA A 57 8.00 8.77 14.18
CA ALA A 57 9.06 9.71 13.82
C ALA A 57 10.08 9.08 12.87
N ASN A 58 10.44 7.82 13.11
CA ASN A 58 11.30 7.07 12.19
C ASN A 58 10.64 6.95 10.81
N LEU A 59 9.34 6.61 10.76
CA LEU A 59 8.61 6.54 9.49
C LEU A 59 8.60 7.89 8.77
N ILE A 60 8.33 9.00 9.47
CA ILE A 60 8.36 10.34 8.86
C ILE A 60 9.72 10.64 8.25
N ALA A 61 10.82 10.34 8.94
CA ALA A 61 12.16 10.56 8.40
C ALA A 61 12.42 9.75 7.11
N LEU A 62 11.94 8.51 7.05
CA LEU A 62 12.05 7.66 5.85
C LEU A 62 11.20 8.20 4.69
N LEU A 63 9.99 8.69 4.97
CA LEU A 63 9.10 9.29 3.96
C LEU A 63 9.70 10.59 3.42
N ASP A 64 10.26 11.43 4.29
CA ASP A 64 10.92 12.69 3.89
C ASP A 64 12.13 12.44 2.98
N ALA A 65 12.94 11.42 3.29
CA ALA A 65 14.06 10.99 2.44
C ALA A 65 13.58 10.51 1.05
N ALA A 66 12.37 9.97 0.95
CA ALA A 66 11.75 9.54 -0.30
C ALA A 66 10.97 10.66 -1.01
N GLY A 67 10.79 11.83 -0.38
CA GLY A 67 9.94 12.91 -0.87
C GLY A 67 8.44 12.62 -0.80
N ILE A 68 8.02 11.56 -0.08
CA ILE A 68 6.62 11.15 0.04
C ILE A 68 5.96 11.91 1.19
N ARG A 69 4.89 12.62 0.88
CA ARG A 69 4.29 13.54 1.85
C ARG A 69 3.43 12.84 2.90
N ARG A 70 2.68 11.81 2.54
CA ARG A 70 1.71 11.15 3.44
C ARG A 70 1.80 9.64 3.33
N ALA A 71 1.38 8.94 4.40
CA ALA A 71 1.28 7.49 4.38
C ALA A 71 0.05 6.98 5.14
N ALA A 72 -0.47 5.84 4.68
CA ALA A 72 -1.37 4.98 5.44
C ALA A 72 -0.52 4.05 6.31
N VAL A 73 -0.76 4.08 7.62
CA VAL A 73 -0.08 3.25 8.62
C VAL A 73 -0.99 2.09 8.99
N LEU A 74 -0.62 0.90 8.59
CA LEU A 74 -1.38 -0.32 8.82
C LEU A 74 -0.86 -0.97 10.12
N SER A 75 -1.68 -0.94 11.19
CA SER A 75 -1.29 -1.55 12.46
C SER A 75 -0.94 -3.02 12.31
N SER A 76 0.13 -3.44 12.97
CA SER A 76 0.61 -4.82 13.01
C SER A 76 -0.06 -5.68 14.09
N ALA A 77 -1.12 -5.20 14.73
CA ALA A 77 -1.79 -5.87 15.85
C ALA A 77 -2.26 -7.31 15.55
N TYR A 78 -2.56 -7.61 14.28
CA TYR A 78 -2.91 -8.97 13.85
C TYR A 78 -1.78 -9.99 14.10
N LEU A 79 -0.53 -9.56 14.31
CA LEU A 79 0.58 -10.47 14.63
C LEU A 79 0.41 -11.18 15.97
N TRP A 80 -0.22 -10.51 16.95
CA TRP A 80 -0.47 -11.09 18.27
C TRP A 80 -1.42 -12.28 18.24
N SER A 81 -2.24 -12.38 17.20
CA SER A 81 -3.19 -13.48 16.98
C SER A 81 -2.82 -14.38 15.79
N ASN A 82 -1.56 -14.34 15.36
CA ASN A 82 -1.06 -15.14 14.25
C ASN A 82 -0.83 -16.60 14.69
N PRO A 83 -1.60 -17.58 14.18
CA PRO A 83 -1.49 -18.97 14.58
C PRO A 83 -0.20 -19.67 14.08
N ASN A 84 0.64 -18.97 13.31
CA ASN A 84 1.97 -19.46 12.92
C ASN A 84 3.07 -19.07 13.92
N LEU A 85 2.73 -18.23 14.90
CA LEU A 85 3.59 -17.81 16.00
C LEU A 85 3.16 -18.49 17.30
N PRO A 86 4.02 -18.52 18.34
CA PRO A 86 3.63 -19.01 19.64
C PRO A 86 2.41 -18.23 20.17
N SER A 87 1.47 -18.95 20.79
CA SER A 87 0.34 -18.32 21.45
C SER A 87 0.80 -17.42 22.58
N VAL A 88 0.10 -16.31 22.77
CA VAL A 88 0.37 -15.37 23.87
C VAL A 88 -0.80 -15.34 24.83
N ASP A 89 -0.49 -15.14 26.11
CA ASP A 89 -1.52 -14.87 27.11
C ASP A 89 -2.12 -13.48 26.84
N ASP A 90 -3.41 -13.33 27.18
CA ASP A 90 -4.14 -12.06 27.01
C ASP A 90 -4.08 -11.51 25.56
N GLU A 91 -4.21 -12.38 24.55
CA GLU A 91 -4.12 -12.04 23.13
C GLU A 91 -4.87 -10.74 22.79
N TYR A 92 -6.12 -10.61 23.21
CA TYR A 92 -6.90 -9.41 22.90
C TYR A 92 -6.35 -8.15 23.58
N ALA A 93 -5.82 -8.26 24.80
CA ALA A 93 -5.17 -7.13 25.45
C ALA A 93 -3.93 -6.67 24.67
N ARG A 94 -3.15 -7.61 24.12
CA ARG A 94 -2.00 -7.31 23.26
C ARG A 94 -2.41 -6.65 21.94
N VAL A 95 -3.46 -7.15 21.30
CA VAL A 95 -4.02 -6.54 20.07
C VAL A 95 -4.45 -5.09 20.33
N LYS A 96 -5.19 -4.84 21.42
CA LYS A 96 -5.57 -3.47 21.82
C LYS A 96 -4.35 -2.58 22.06
N ALA A 97 -3.39 -3.06 22.83
CA ALA A 97 -2.19 -2.30 23.14
C ALA A 97 -1.38 -1.90 21.89
N GLU A 98 -1.28 -2.77 20.90
CA GLU A 98 -0.59 -2.45 19.64
C GLU A 98 -1.38 -1.44 18.79
N ASN A 99 -2.70 -1.56 18.73
CA ASN A 99 -3.54 -0.57 18.06
C ASN A 99 -3.49 0.79 18.78
N ASP A 100 -3.54 0.82 20.12
CA ASP A 100 -3.43 2.05 20.91
C ASP A 100 -2.06 2.72 20.68
N TRP A 101 -0.98 1.94 20.71
CA TRP A 101 0.35 2.44 20.39
C TRP A 101 0.43 3.00 18.97
N THR A 102 -0.16 2.31 17.97
CA THR A 102 -0.23 2.82 16.60
C THR A 102 -1.00 4.14 16.53
N SER A 103 -2.14 4.24 17.22
CA SER A 103 -2.92 5.48 17.33
C SER A 103 -2.10 6.64 17.89
N GLU A 104 -1.37 6.41 18.98
CA GLU A 104 -0.49 7.41 19.61
C GLU A 104 0.60 7.90 18.65
N GLN A 105 1.23 6.99 17.91
CA GLN A 105 2.25 7.35 16.94
C GLN A 105 1.69 8.18 15.77
N VAL A 106 0.55 7.79 15.23
CA VAL A 106 -0.14 8.50 14.14
C VAL A 106 -0.63 9.88 14.61
N ALA A 107 -1.17 9.98 15.83
CA ALA A 107 -1.66 11.23 16.39
C ALA A 107 -0.60 12.33 16.50
N ARG A 108 0.68 11.98 16.54
CA ARG A 108 1.81 12.93 16.53
C ARG A 108 2.00 13.63 15.18
N PHE A 109 1.48 13.05 14.11
CA PHE A 109 1.68 13.52 12.72
C PHE A 109 0.36 13.51 11.90
N PRO A 110 -0.70 14.18 12.36
CA PRO A 110 -2.06 14.03 11.82
C PRO A 110 -2.20 14.48 10.37
N GLU A 111 -1.34 15.41 9.90
CA GLU A 111 -1.32 15.87 8.51
C GLU A 111 -0.54 14.94 7.56
N ARG A 112 0.24 14.03 8.13
CA ARG A 112 1.17 13.16 7.41
C ARG A 112 0.71 11.69 7.42
N LEU A 113 0.15 11.22 8.53
CA LEU A 113 -0.17 9.81 8.76
C LEU A 113 -1.66 9.62 9.02
N ARG A 114 -2.20 8.53 8.48
CA ARG A 114 -3.53 8.00 8.84
C ARG A 114 -3.38 6.54 9.22
N GLY A 115 -3.88 6.19 10.41
CA GLY A 115 -3.78 4.83 10.93
C GLY A 115 -4.98 3.97 10.52
N LEU A 116 -4.70 2.69 10.29
CA LEU A 116 -5.71 1.66 10.13
C LEU A 116 -5.52 0.61 11.22
N CYS A 117 -6.63 0.21 11.84
CA CYS A 117 -6.69 -0.74 12.95
C CYS A 117 -6.35 -2.16 12.49
N GLY A 118 -5.38 -2.83 13.09
CA GLY A 118 -5.00 -4.21 12.76
C GLY A 118 -5.77 -5.22 13.60
N LEU A 119 -6.31 -6.27 12.98
CA LEU A 119 -7.00 -7.35 13.70
C LEU A 119 -7.02 -8.66 12.91
N ASN A 120 -7.27 -9.76 13.62
CA ASN A 120 -7.57 -11.05 13.01
C ASN A 120 -9.09 -11.21 12.86
N PRO A 121 -9.61 -11.33 11.62
CA PRO A 121 -11.05 -11.37 11.35
C PRO A 121 -11.75 -12.64 11.87
N LEU A 122 -10.98 -13.66 12.25
CA LEU A 122 -11.53 -14.93 12.73
C LEU A 122 -11.68 -15.00 14.26
N ARG A 123 -11.27 -13.95 14.98
CA ARG A 123 -11.38 -13.89 16.44
C ARG A 123 -12.75 -13.39 16.88
N ASP A 124 -13.23 -13.88 18.00
CA ASP A 124 -14.55 -13.51 18.52
C ASP A 124 -14.62 -12.03 18.92
N TYR A 125 -13.47 -11.42 19.32
CA TYR A 125 -13.37 -10.00 19.64
C TYR A 125 -13.26 -9.08 18.40
N ALA A 126 -13.23 -9.62 17.18
CA ALA A 126 -12.97 -8.80 15.97
C ALA A 126 -13.95 -7.64 15.79
N LEU A 127 -15.25 -7.89 16.05
CA LEU A 127 -16.29 -6.87 15.93
C LEU A 127 -16.20 -5.80 17.02
N ASP A 128 -15.81 -6.19 18.23
CA ASP A 128 -15.60 -5.26 19.33
C ASP A 128 -14.40 -4.36 19.07
N GLU A 129 -13.33 -4.92 18.50
CA GLU A 129 -12.14 -4.13 18.12
C GLU A 129 -12.44 -3.16 16.99
N ILE A 130 -13.21 -3.53 15.96
CA ILE A 130 -13.65 -2.60 14.91
C ILE A 130 -14.43 -1.43 15.54
N ARG A 131 -15.38 -1.73 16.42
CA ARG A 131 -16.16 -0.69 17.10
C ARG A 131 -15.27 0.24 17.94
N ARG A 132 -14.29 -0.31 18.67
CA ARG A 132 -13.33 0.46 19.44
C ARG A 132 -12.49 1.38 18.56
N CYS A 133 -11.93 0.84 17.48
CA CYS A 133 -11.12 1.61 16.54
C CYS A 133 -11.92 2.66 15.76
N SER A 134 -13.20 2.41 15.46
CA SER A 134 -14.03 3.41 14.77
C SER A 134 -14.27 4.67 15.60
N ALA A 135 -14.20 4.56 16.92
CA ALA A 135 -14.26 5.69 17.85
C ALA A 135 -12.90 6.40 18.07
N ASP A 136 -11.79 5.78 17.65
CA ASP A 136 -10.45 6.37 17.78
C ASP A 136 -10.16 7.34 16.62
N ARG A 137 -9.69 8.56 16.97
CA ARG A 137 -9.48 9.63 15.98
C ARG A 137 -8.41 9.33 14.95
N SER A 138 -7.42 8.51 15.30
CA SER A 138 -6.26 8.18 14.44
C SER A 138 -6.47 6.89 13.64
N LEU A 139 -7.31 5.94 14.12
CA LEU A 139 -7.50 4.62 13.53
C LEU A 139 -8.82 4.46 12.75
N ARG A 140 -9.78 5.36 12.94
CA ARG A 140 -11.13 5.27 12.35
C ARG A 140 -11.17 5.24 10.82
N PHE A 141 -10.04 5.44 10.14
CA PHE A 141 -9.98 5.52 8.69
C PHE A 141 -10.09 4.16 8.00
N GLY A 142 -9.84 3.07 8.75
CA GLY A 142 -9.97 1.73 8.18
C GLY A 142 -9.44 0.63 9.07
N ILE A 143 -9.51 -0.59 8.54
CA ILE A 143 -8.94 -1.79 9.16
C ILE A 143 -7.90 -2.45 8.25
N LYS A 144 -6.87 -3.06 8.84
CA LYS A 144 -5.91 -3.94 8.19
C LYS A 144 -6.21 -5.38 8.54
N LEU A 145 -6.41 -6.19 7.50
CA LEU A 145 -6.55 -7.64 7.60
C LEU A 145 -5.38 -8.32 6.91
N HIS A 146 -4.91 -9.43 7.47
CA HIS A 146 -3.85 -10.23 6.88
C HIS A 146 -4.26 -11.70 6.85
N PHE A 147 -4.81 -12.17 5.73
CA PHE A 147 -5.39 -13.51 5.64
C PHE A 147 -4.37 -14.62 5.91
N GLY A 148 -3.13 -14.48 5.43
CA GLY A 148 -2.07 -15.44 5.70
C GLY A 148 -1.73 -15.58 7.19
N ASN A 149 -1.61 -14.46 7.89
CA ASN A 149 -1.29 -14.43 9.32
C ASN A 149 -2.51 -14.70 10.22
N SER A 150 -3.72 -14.62 9.68
CA SER A 150 -4.95 -14.95 10.39
C SER A 150 -5.46 -16.36 10.09
N ASP A 151 -4.74 -17.12 9.25
CA ASP A 151 -5.11 -18.46 8.79
C ASP A 151 -6.49 -18.52 8.10
N VAL A 152 -6.85 -17.46 7.38
CA VAL A 152 -8.10 -17.43 6.62
C VAL A 152 -8.06 -18.46 5.49
N ASP A 153 -9.13 -19.23 5.41
CA ASP A 153 -9.40 -20.19 4.34
C ASP A 153 -10.72 -19.83 3.68
N LEU A 154 -10.67 -19.39 2.43
CA LEU A 154 -11.86 -18.97 1.68
C LEU A 154 -12.70 -20.14 1.15
N ASP A 155 -12.22 -21.38 1.29
CA ASP A 155 -13.00 -22.59 1.05
C ASP A 155 -13.78 -23.05 2.31
N ASN A 156 -13.44 -22.47 3.48
CA ASN A 156 -14.15 -22.73 4.73
C ASN A 156 -15.33 -21.75 4.88
N LEU A 157 -16.55 -22.29 4.91
CA LEU A 157 -17.77 -21.47 5.00
C LEU A 157 -17.87 -20.64 6.29
N ASP A 158 -17.38 -21.17 7.42
CA ASP A 158 -17.42 -20.44 8.70
C ASP A 158 -16.47 -19.23 8.64
N HIS A 159 -15.30 -19.37 8.00
CA HIS A 159 -14.40 -18.25 7.79
C HIS A 159 -15.03 -17.19 6.87
N VAL A 160 -15.72 -17.62 5.81
CA VAL A 160 -16.44 -16.71 4.91
C VAL A 160 -17.52 -15.94 5.66
N VAL A 161 -18.31 -16.61 6.51
CA VAL A 161 -19.35 -15.95 7.34
C VAL A 161 -18.73 -14.95 8.33
N ARG A 162 -17.62 -15.30 9.00
CA ARG A 162 -16.91 -14.37 9.88
C ARG A 162 -16.37 -13.15 9.10
N LEU A 163 -15.82 -13.34 7.91
CA LEU A 163 -15.40 -12.24 7.04
C LEU A 163 -16.59 -11.36 6.64
N GLN A 164 -17.73 -11.92 6.29
CA GLN A 164 -18.94 -11.14 5.99
C GLN A 164 -19.35 -10.23 7.16
N HIS A 165 -19.28 -10.72 8.39
CA HIS A 165 -19.57 -9.90 9.58
C HIS A 165 -18.55 -8.78 9.77
N VAL A 166 -17.26 -9.07 9.60
CA VAL A 166 -16.17 -8.07 9.72
C VAL A 166 -16.30 -7.01 8.62
N PHE A 167 -16.55 -7.40 7.37
CA PHE A 167 -16.71 -6.48 6.25
C PHE A 167 -17.94 -5.58 6.45
N ARG A 168 -19.06 -6.14 6.90
CA ARG A 168 -20.26 -5.38 7.23
C ARG A 168 -20.00 -4.40 8.37
N ALA A 169 -19.35 -4.84 9.44
CA ALA A 169 -19.02 -3.95 10.56
C ALA A 169 -18.12 -2.79 10.13
N ALA A 170 -17.14 -3.03 9.26
CA ALA A 170 -16.32 -1.96 8.69
C ALA A 170 -17.16 -1.02 7.82
N ASN A 171 -18.05 -1.56 6.97
CA ASN A 171 -18.97 -0.77 6.13
C ASN A 171 -19.88 0.14 6.97
N ASP A 172 -20.51 -0.42 8.01
CA ASP A 172 -21.44 0.30 8.89
C ASP A 172 -20.75 1.42 9.67
N ASN A 173 -19.43 1.33 9.86
CA ASN A 173 -18.62 2.36 10.53
C ASN A 173 -17.86 3.26 9.54
N GLY A 174 -18.04 3.12 8.22
CA GLY A 174 -17.35 3.91 7.21
C GLY A 174 -15.84 3.70 7.17
N MET A 175 -15.34 2.55 7.66
CA MET A 175 -13.93 2.21 7.74
C MET A 175 -13.47 1.46 6.49
N ALA A 176 -12.49 2.00 5.75
CA ALA A 176 -11.90 1.29 4.62
C ALA A 176 -11.28 -0.05 5.06
N ILE A 177 -11.09 -0.96 4.11
CA ILE A 177 -10.41 -2.24 4.38
C ILE A 177 -9.16 -2.34 3.52
N VAL A 178 -8.00 -2.55 4.15
CA VAL A 178 -6.77 -2.98 3.46
C VAL A 178 -6.52 -4.44 3.79
N VAL A 179 -6.51 -5.30 2.79
CA VAL A 179 -6.38 -6.74 2.98
C VAL A 179 -5.19 -7.33 2.24
N HIS A 180 -4.28 -7.96 3.00
CA HIS A 180 -3.32 -8.92 2.46
C HIS A 180 -4.06 -10.23 2.23
N MET A 181 -4.44 -10.46 0.98
CA MET A 181 -5.40 -11.50 0.63
C MET A 181 -4.77 -12.89 0.49
N ARG A 182 -3.47 -12.98 0.20
CA ARG A 182 -2.77 -14.26 0.07
C ARG A 182 -2.93 -15.10 1.33
N SER A 183 -3.61 -16.25 1.21
CA SER A 183 -3.80 -17.20 2.30
C SER A 183 -2.48 -17.83 2.75
N SER A 184 -2.46 -18.46 3.93
CA SER A 184 -1.26 -19.01 4.55
C SER A 184 -0.54 -20.05 3.67
N ILE A 185 0.67 -19.71 3.22
CA ILE A 185 1.58 -20.63 2.51
C ILE A 185 2.07 -21.72 3.46
N THR A 186 2.48 -21.34 4.66
CA THR A 186 2.98 -22.26 5.69
C THR A 186 1.96 -23.34 6.03
N ARG A 187 0.68 -22.98 6.12
CA ARG A 187 -0.42 -23.90 6.40
C ARG A 187 -1.02 -24.51 5.12
N ARG A 188 -0.42 -24.25 3.96
CA ARG A 188 -0.86 -24.75 2.65
C ARG A 188 -2.33 -24.46 2.35
N ARG A 189 -2.84 -23.30 2.79
CA ARG A 189 -4.21 -22.91 2.49
C ARG A 189 -4.40 -22.70 0.99
N PRO A 190 -5.53 -23.16 0.43
CA PRO A 190 -5.86 -22.93 -0.98
C PRO A 190 -5.85 -21.44 -1.33
N TYR A 191 -5.32 -21.12 -2.50
CA TYR A 191 -5.33 -19.77 -3.03
C TYR A 191 -5.25 -19.78 -4.56
N GLY A 192 -5.94 -18.83 -5.20
CA GLY A 192 -5.99 -18.65 -6.65
C GLY A 192 -7.35 -18.11 -7.10
N ALA A 193 -7.72 -18.39 -8.34
CA ALA A 193 -8.93 -17.85 -8.97
C ALA A 193 -10.22 -18.26 -8.22
N ALA A 194 -10.30 -19.50 -7.71
CA ALA A 194 -11.49 -19.99 -7.02
C ALA A 194 -11.74 -19.21 -5.71
N GLN A 195 -10.68 -19.00 -4.91
CA GLN A 195 -10.76 -18.27 -3.64
C GLN A 195 -11.09 -16.79 -3.86
N VAL A 196 -10.50 -16.15 -4.91
CA VAL A 196 -10.87 -14.78 -5.28
C VAL A 196 -12.32 -14.69 -5.73
N ARG A 197 -12.82 -15.68 -6.47
CA ARG A 197 -14.24 -15.74 -6.84
C ARG A 197 -15.13 -15.82 -5.60
N THR A 198 -14.82 -16.70 -4.64
CA THR A 198 -15.53 -16.77 -3.36
C THR A 198 -15.51 -15.41 -2.65
N PHE A 199 -14.38 -14.73 -2.63
CA PHE A 199 -14.26 -13.40 -2.02
C PHE A 199 -15.14 -12.36 -2.72
N ILE A 200 -15.11 -12.29 -4.07
CA ILE A 200 -15.93 -11.36 -4.86
C ILE A 200 -17.42 -11.68 -4.70
N ASP A 201 -17.80 -12.96 -4.76
CA ASP A 201 -19.20 -13.37 -4.78
C ASP A 201 -19.86 -13.30 -3.40
N ARG A 202 -19.11 -13.54 -2.33
CA ARG A 202 -19.67 -13.75 -1.00
C ARG A 202 -19.22 -12.75 0.06
N VAL A 203 -17.98 -12.22 -0.02
CA VAL A 203 -17.44 -11.33 1.02
C VAL A 203 -17.62 -9.86 0.64
N LEU A 204 -17.23 -9.46 -0.56
CA LEU A 204 -17.32 -8.05 -1.01
C LEU A 204 -18.75 -7.47 -0.92
N PRO A 205 -19.84 -8.21 -1.22
CA PRO A 205 -21.21 -7.66 -1.08
C PRO A 205 -21.58 -7.23 0.34
N SER A 206 -20.80 -7.61 1.36
CA SER A 206 -21.00 -7.17 2.75
C SER A 206 -20.44 -5.78 3.03
N ALA A 207 -19.68 -5.18 2.09
CA ALA A 207 -19.09 -3.85 2.26
C ALA A 207 -19.17 -3.04 0.94
N PRO A 208 -20.40 -2.69 0.48
CA PRO A 208 -20.60 -2.06 -0.82
C PRO A 208 -20.21 -0.57 -0.87
N ASP A 209 -20.11 0.12 0.29
CA ASP A 209 -20.03 1.58 0.35
C ASP A 209 -18.64 2.11 0.68
N ILE A 210 -17.71 1.24 1.09
CA ILE A 210 -16.38 1.62 1.55
C ILE A 210 -15.27 1.23 0.55
N PRO A 211 -14.13 1.95 0.54
CA PRO A 211 -12.97 1.54 -0.24
C PRO A 211 -12.37 0.24 0.30
N ILE A 212 -12.04 -0.67 -0.61
CA ILE A 212 -11.34 -1.92 -0.31
C ILE A 212 -10.04 -1.93 -1.10
N GLN A 213 -8.90 -2.02 -0.42
CA GLN A 213 -7.58 -2.10 -1.03
C GLN A 213 -7.05 -3.53 -0.90
N ILE A 214 -6.78 -4.15 -2.04
CA ILE A 214 -6.13 -5.47 -2.13
C ILE A 214 -4.63 -5.24 -2.24
N ALA A 215 -3.89 -5.71 -1.25
CA ALA A 215 -2.45 -5.51 -1.17
C ALA A 215 -1.68 -6.38 -2.19
N HIS A 216 -0.51 -5.91 -2.62
CA HIS A 216 0.48 -6.66 -3.38
C HIS A 216 -0.07 -7.28 -4.69
N LEU A 217 -0.98 -6.60 -5.39
CA LEU A 217 -1.68 -7.17 -6.55
C LEU A 217 -2.30 -8.55 -6.27
N ALA A 218 -2.92 -8.70 -5.11
CA ALA A 218 -3.47 -9.97 -4.58
C ALA A 218 -2.42 -11.02 -4.23
N GLY A 219 -1.16 -10.63 -4.07
CA GLY A 219 -0.03 -11.51 -3.73
C GLY A 219 0.37 -11.51 -2.27
N GLY A 220 1.60 -11.96 -2.04
CA GLY A 220 2.23 -12.06 -0.73
C GLY A 220 3.39 -11.09 -0.49
N GLY A 221 3.51 -10.02 -1.26
CA GLY A 221 4.60 -9.05 -1.18
C GLY A 221 5.66 -9.25 -2.27
N THR A 222 5.87 -10.46 -2.79
CA THR A 222 6.71 -10.70 -3.96
C THR A 222 5.85 -11.25 -5.11
N PHE A 223 6.32 -11.09 -6.35
CA PHE A 223 5.61 -11.61 -7.53
C PHE A 223 6.11 -13.01 -7.94
N ASP A 224 6.54 -13.82 -6.96
CA ASP A 224 7.16 -15.13 -7.19
C ASP A 224 6.17 -16.29 -7.13
N ASP A 225 5.05 -16.13 -6.45
CA ASP A 225 4.03 -17.17 -6.32
C ASP A 225 3.14 -17.22 -7.58
N PRO A 226 3.13 -18.32 -8.35
CA PRO A 226 2.29 -18.47 -9.54
C PRO A 226 0.79 -18.36 -9.26
N LYS A 227 0.36 -18.65 -8.02
CA LYS A 227 -1.04 -18.52 -7.60
C LYS A 227 -1.52 -17.08 -7.57
N VAL A 228 -0.61 -16.13 -7.43
CA VAL A 228 -0.91 -14.69 -7.51
C VAL A 228 -1.47 -14.32 -8.88
N ASP A 229 -0.90 -14.87 -9.94
CA ASP A 229 -1.34 -14.58 -11.31
C ASP A 229 -2.77 -15.11 -11.56
N GLU A 230 -3.10 -16.29 -11.03
CA GLU A 230 -4.47 -16.85 -11.08
C GLU A 230 -5.46 -15.94 -10.32
N ALA A 231 -5.09 -15.51 -9.11
CA ALA A 231 -5.89 -14.64 -8.26
C ALA A 231 -6.15 -13.27 -8.91
N LEU A 232 -5.09 -12.63 -9.41
CA LEU A 232 -5.16 -11.35 -10.09
C LEU A 232 -5.97 -11.45 -11.39
N GLY A 233 -5.87 -12.58 -12.10
CA GLY A 233 -6.64 -12.85 -13.31
C GLY A 233 -8.16 -12.80 -13.07
N GLU A 234 -8.62 -13.28 -11.92
CA GLU A 234 -10.03 -13.24 -11.53
C GLU A 234 -10.50 -11.80 -11.24
N PHE A 235 -9.73 -11.01 -10.48
CA PHE A 235 -10.01 -9.59 -10.29
C PHE A 235 -10.04 -8.84 -11.61
N ASN A 236 -9.07 -9.07 -12.50
CA ASN A 236 -9.02 -8.44 -13.81
C ASN A 236 -10.23 -8.77 -14.69
N ARG A 237 -10.77 -10.00 -14.57
CA ARG A 237 -12.01 -10.37 -15.23
C ARG A 237 -13.18 -9.53 -14.71
N ALA A 238 -13.32 -9.43 -13.38
CA ALA A 238 -14.37 -8.65 -12.74
C ALA A 238 -14.26 -7.16 -13.10
N PHE A 239 -13.06 -6.57 -13.09
CA PHE A 239 -12.85 -5.17 -13.51
C PHE A 239 -13.24 -4.93 -14.97
N ARG A 240 -12.81 -5.81 -15.90
CA ARG A 240 -13.15 -5.67 -17.32
C ARG A 240 -14.64 -5.84 -17.60
N SER A 241 -15.32 -6.70 -16.87
CA SER A 241 -16.79 -6.86 -16.99
C SER A 241 -17.58 -5.76 -16.27
N LYS A 242 -16.89 -4.81 -15.62
CA LYS A 242 -17.51 -3.75 -14.81
C LYS A 242 -18.44 -4.31 -13.74
N ASP A 243 -18.04 -5.41 -13.11
CA ASP A 243 -18.80 -6.03 -12.04
C ASP A 243 -19.01 -5.02 -10.90
N PRO A 244 -20.25 -4.70 -10.53
CA PRO A 244 -20.52 -3.69 -9.51
C PRO A 244 -19.92 -4.03 -8.14
N ARG A 245 -19.70 -5.31 -7.84
CA ARG A 245 -19.12 -5.77 -6.57
C ARG A 245 -17.66 -5.35 -6.38
N VAL A 246 -16.94 -5.07 -7.46
CA VAL A 246 -15.55 -4.57 -7.43
C VAL A 246 -15.44 -3.07 -7.72
N ALA A 247 -16.55 -2.35 -7.73
CA ALA A 247 -16.55 -0.91 -8.04
C ALA A 247 -15.65 -0.09 -7.09
N HIS A 248 -15.61 -0.47 -5.82
CA HIS A 248 -14.85 0.20 -4.75
C HIS A 248 -13.50 -0.49 -4.45
N VAL A 249 -13.07 -1.45 -5.28
CA VAL A 249 -11.83 -2.19 -5.10
C VAL A 249 -10.68 -1.46 -5.79
N TRP A 250 -9.60 -1.27 -5.03
CA TRP A 250 -8.30 -0.75 -5.44
C TRP A 250 -7.25 -1.84 -5.26
N MET A 251 -6.13 -1.73 -5.98
CA MET A 251 -4.98 -2.62 -5.78
C MET A 251 -3.75 -1.81 -5.44
N ASP A 252 -2.94 -2.27 -4.49
CA ASP A 252 -1.65 -1.65 -4.29
C ASP A 252 -0.50 -2.49 -4.88
N VAL A 253 0.61 -1.80 -5.10
CA VAL A 253 1.82 -2.37 -5.70
C VAL A 253 2.95 -2.52 -4.69
N SER A 254 2.63 -2.54 -3.40
CA SER A 254 3.63 -2.69 -2.35
C SER A 254 4.36 -4.04 -2.45
N GLY A 255 5.67 -4.03 -2.23
CA GLY A 255 6.50 -5.23 -2.21
C GLY A 255 6.70 -5.96 -3.55
N ILE A 256 5.99 -5.61 -4.63
CA ILE A 256 6.08 -6.33 -5.92
C ILE A 256 7.37 -6.07 -6.69
N ALA A 257 8.08 -5.00 -6.37
CA ALA A 257 9.41 -4.66 -6.87
C ALA A 257 10.30 -4.29 -5.69
N GLY A 258 11.56 -4.73 -5.71
CA GLY A 258 12.52 -4.49 -4.64
C GLY A 258 12.89 -5.75 -3.86
N TYR A 259 12.02 -6.75 -3.83
CA TYR A 259 12.25 -8.03 -3.17
C TYR A 259 12.25 -9.20 -4.16
N GLY A 260 13.05 -10.23 -3.89
CA GLY A 260 13.14 -11.44 -4.73
C GLY A 260 13.57 -11.17 -6.17
N ASP A 261 13.25 -12.09 -7.08
CA ASP A 261 13.66 -12.09 -8.49
C ASP A 261 12.71 -11.24 -9.38
N TRP A 262 12.26 -10.11 -8.86
CA TRP A 262 11.28 -9.26 -9.52
C TRP A 262 11.75 -8.72 -10.89
N ARG A 263 13.09 -8.55 -11.08
CA ARG A 263 13.64 -8.00 -12.33
C ARG A 263 13.36 -8.89 -13.53
N ASP A 264 13.44 -10.20 -13.36
CA ASP A 264 13.15 -11.18 -14.42
C ASP A 264 11.66 -11.19 -14.79
N LYS A 265 10.80 -10.69 -13.89
CA LYS A 265 9.35 -10.58 -14.06
C LYS A 265 8.87 -9.16 -14.36
N ALA A 266 9.76 -8.18 -14.49
CA ALA A 266 9.41 -6.78 -14.63
C ALA A 266 8.40 -6.50 -15.77
N ALA A 267 8.58 -7.14 -16.93
CA ALA A 267 7.67 -6.99 -18.06
C ALA A 267 6.28 -7.58 -17.74
N LEU A 268 6.22 -8.73 -17.08
CA LEU A 268 4.97 -9.36 -16.63
C LEU A 268 4.27 -8.48 -15.58
N ILE A 269 4.99 -7.99 -14.59
CA ILE A 269 4.45 -7.09 -13.55
C ILE A 269 3.82 -5.85 -14.20
N ALA A 270 4.54 -5.18 -15.09
CA ALA A 270 4.04 -4.01 -15.81
C ALA A 270 2.79 -4.33 -16.66
N GLN A 271 2.76 -5.51 -17.30
CA GLN A 271 1.58 -5.97 -18.04
C GLN A 271 0.38 -6.17 -17.10
N ARG A 272 0.58 -6.74 -15.92
CA ARG A 272 -0.48 -6.97 -14.93
C ARG A 272 -1.01 -5.66 -14.35
N ILE A 273 -0.15 -4.70 -14.06
CA ILE A 273 -0.54 -3.34 -13.64
C ILE A 273 -1.45 -2.69 -14.68
N ARG A 274 -1.08 -2.76 -15.97
CA ARG A 274 -1.95 -2.26 -17.06
C ARG A 274 -3.26 -3.02 -17.16
N GLY A 275 -3.25 -4.31 -16.86
CA GLY A 275 -4.45 -5.17 -16.88
C GLY A 275 -5.47 -4.86 -15.80
N VAL A 276 -5.04 -4.33 -14.67
CA VAL A 276 -5.91 -3.83 -13.57
C VAL A 276 -6.59 -2.53 -13.97
N GLY A 277 -5.89 -1.66 -14.71
CA GLY A 277 -6.27 -0.27 -14.97
C GLY A 277 -5.52 0.67 -14.02
N LEU A 278 -4.77 1.60 -14.60
CA LEU A 278 -3.85 2.46 -13.85
C LEU A 278 -4.54 3.31 -12.79
N GLU A 279 -5.78 3.71 -13.04
CA GLU A 279 -6.62 4.50 -12.15
C GLU A 279 -7.03 3.76 -10.86
N ARG A 280 -6.87 2.44 -10.82
CA ARG A 280 -7.14 1.59 -9.65
C ARG A 280 -5.88 1.17 -8.90
N ILE A 281 -4.71 1.57 -9.40
CA ILE A 281 -3.44 1.22 -8.76
C ILE A 281 -3.06 2.29 -7.75
N LEU A 282 -2.80 1.87 -6.53
CA LEU A 282 -2.26 2.69 -5.45
C LEU A 282 -0.78 2.37 -5.26
N TYR A 283 0.06 3.38 -5.13
CA TYR A 283 1.43 3.15 -4.69
C TYR A 283 1.45 2.82 -3.19
N GLY A 284 2.20 1.81 -2.82
CA GLY A 284 2.58 1.44 -1.47
C GLY A 284 3.98 0.85 -1.50
N SER A 285 4.78 1.04 -0.47
CA SER A 285 6.14 0.51 -0.43
C SER A 285 6.27 -0.76 0.42
N ASP A 286 5.55 -0.84 1.54
CA ASP A 286 5.66 -1.91 2.55
C ASP A 286 7.11 -2.11 3.04
N SER A 287 7.85 -1.02 3.19
CA SER A 287 9.31 -1.04 3.22
C SER A 287 9.95 -0.60 4.54
N ALA A 288 9.15 -0.26 5.56
CA ALA A 288 9.69 0.22 6.82
C ALA A 288 9.99 -0.90 7.83
N ASN A 289 9.86 -2.16 7.45
CA ASN A 289 9.80 -3.29 8.37
C ASN A 289 11.08 -4.10 8.51
N ASP A 290 12.04 -3.99 7.59
CA ASP A 290 13.25 -4.81 7.61
C ASP A 290 14.53 -4.07 7.18
N ASP A 291 15.63 -4.82 7.07
CA ASP A 291 16.97 -4.29 6.81
C ASP A 291 17.21 -3.82 5.38
N GLY A 292 16.31 -4.13 4.47
CA GLY A 292 16.68 -4.12 3.06
C GLY A 292 16.15 -2.96 2.25
N LEU A 293 14.98 -2.43 2.58
CA LEU A 293 14.29 -1.55 1.65
C LEU A 293 13.67 -0.34 2.37
N SER A 294 14.14 0.85 2.08
CA SER A 294 13.48 2.10 2.48
C SER A 294 12.39 2.49 1.48
N PRO A 295 11.42 3.38 1.85
CA PRO A 295 10.48 3.93 0.89
C PRO A 295 11.13 4.51 -0.36
N GLN A 296 12.31 5.15 -0.21
CA GLN A 296 13.10 5.66 -1.32
C GLN A 296 13.61 4.54 -2.23
N ALA A 297 14.15 3.46 -1.67
CA ALA A 297 14.64 2.32 -2.43
C ALA A 297 13.48 1.54 -3.09
N ALA A 298 12.34 1.40 -2.40
CA ALA A 298 11.14 0.80 -2.96
C ALA A 298 10.60 1.59 -4.15
N TRP A 299 10.57 2.92 -4.04
CA TRP A 299 10.18 3.76 -5.16
C TRP A 299 11.15 3.64 -6.35
N ALA A 300 12.46 3.65 -6.09
CA ALA A 300 13.45 3.45 -7.14
C ALA A 300 13.31 2.09 -7.84
N ALA A 301 13.05 1.02 -7.10
CA ALA A 301 12.79 -0.30 -7.66
C ALA A 301 11.51 -0.32 -8.49
N PHE A 302 10.41 0.27 -8.02
CA PHE A 302 9.17 0.38 -8.77
C PHE A 302 9.33 1.18 -10.06
N ARG A 303 10.11 2.27 -10.02
CA ARG A 303 10.44 3.09 -11.21
C ARG A 303 11.26 2.35 -12.27
N ALA A 304 11.91 1.26 -11.92
CA ALA A 304 12.65 0.43 -12.88
C ALA A 304 11.74 -0.55 -13.67
N LEU A 305 10.43 -0.63 -13.35
CA LEU A 305 9.48 -1.38 -14.17
C LEU A 305 9.29 -0.72 -15.55
N PRO A 306 9.04 -1.49 -16.62
CA PRO A 306 8.84 -0.96 -17.98
C PRO A 306 7.43 -0.34 -18.13
N LEU A 307 7.16 0.71 -17.37
CA LEU A 307 6.01 1.59 -17.46
C LEU A 307 6.44 2.92 -18.09
N SER A 308 5.53 3.62 -18.78
CA SER A 308 5.81 4.95 -19.31
C SER A 308 5.73 6.03 -18.22
N GLU A 309 6.34 7.20 -18.46
CA GLU A 309 6.27 8.35 -17.54
C GLU A 309 4.80 8.76 -17.26
N GLU A 310 3.93 8.68 -18.24
CA GLU A 310 2.51 8.96 -18.09
C GLU A 310 1.83 7.93 -17.17
N GLN A 311 2.17 6.65 -17.33
CA GLN A 311 1.66 5.57 -16.48
C GLN A 311 2.12 5.75 -15.03
N PHE A 312 3.39 6.07 -14.82
CA PHE A 312 3.88 6.41 -13.48
C PHE A 312 3.18 7.65 -12.91
N ARG A 313 2.97 8.69 -13.71
CA ARG A 313 2.27 9.90 -13.25
C ARG A 313 0.85 9.58 -12.79
N THR A 314 0.10 8.75 -13.52
CA THR A 314 -1.22 8.31 -13.10
C THR A 314 -1.16 7.61 -11.74
N ILE A 315 -0.26 6.63 -11.57
CA ILE A 315 -0.12 5.88 -10.31
C ILE A 315 0.28 6.80 -9.15
N THR A 316 1.23 7.73 -9.37
CA THR A 316 1.72 8.63 -8.30
C THR A 316 0.69 9.63 -7.82
N THR A 317 -0.29 9.97 -8.65
CA THR A 317 -1.36 10.92 -8.31
C THR A 317 -2.61 10.26 -7.74
N ASN A 318 -2.72 8.93 -7.82
CA ASN A 318 -3.83 8.20 -7.22
C ASN A 318 -3.80 8.30 -5.70
N VAL A 319 -4.93 8.68 -5.12
CA VAL A 319 -5.12 8.77 -3.68
C VAL A 319 -6.41 8.04 -3.30
N ALA A 320 -6.27 7.02 -2.46
CA ALA A 320 -7.41 6.28 -1.95
C ALA A 320 -8.39 7.21 -1.19
N PRO A 321 -9.72 6.97 -1.27
CA PRO A 321 -10.71 7.83 -0.61
C PRO A 321 -10.44 8.05 0.88
N TYR A 322 -10.01 7.04 1.60
CA TYR A 322 -9.70 7.11 3.04
C TYR A 322 -8.45 7.96 3.37
N MET A 323 -7.66 8.36 2.36
CA MET A 323 -6.49 9.24 2.50
C MET A 323 -6.76 10.70 2.06
N ARG A 324 -7.97 11.00 1.61
CA ARG A 324 -8.37 12.35 1.17
C ARG A 324 -8.74 13.26 2.31
#